data_e24c730f4b1a119cd6fd525a2e6ec420
#
_entry.id   e24c730f4b1a119cd6fd525a2e6ec420
#
_cell.length_a   1.000
_cell.length_b   1.000
_cell.length_c   1.000
_cell.angle_alpha   90.00
_cell.angle_beta   90.00
_cell.angle_gamma   90.00
#
_symmetry.space_group_name_H-M   'P 1'
#
loop_
_entity.id
_entity.type
_entity.pdbx_description
1 polymer ?
#
loop_
_entity_poly.entity_id
_entity_poly.type
_entity_poly.pdbx_seq_one_letter_code
_entity_poly.pdbx_strand_id
1 'polypeptide(L)'
;MPNHPLAPTDPRGLLRRRTVLKAAAGASLPGLSTAVWAAGSDKPEKEEVRIGFIPLTDCASVVMASVLGFDKKYGVKIVPTKEASWAGVRDKLVNGELDMAHVLYGLIYGVHLGLGGPKKDMAVLMSLNNNGQAITLSKALADKGAVDGPSLAKQMAKDKREYTFAGTFPTGTHAMWLYYWLAASGIDPFKDAKVITVPPPQMVANMRVGNMDGFCVGEPWGHRAIV
;
A
#
# COMPACT_ATOMS: atom_id res chain seq x y z
N MET A 1 22.63 11.53 59.29
CA MET A 1 21.87 12.00 58.11
C MET A 1 22.84 12.28 56.98
N PRO A 2 22.86 11.53 55.85
CA PRO A 2 23.75 11.83 54.76
C PRO A 2 23.06 12.79 53.81
N ASN A 3 23.73 13.91 53.53
CA ASN A 3 23.39 14.90 52.54
C ASN A 3 23.45 14.28 51.14
N HIS A 4 22.30 14.23 50.44
CA HIS A 4 22.27 13.99 48.98
C HIS A 4 22.54 15.32 48.27
N PRO A 5 23.52 15.43 47.38
CA PRO A 5 23.72 16.60 46.55
C PRO A 5 22.63 16.70 45.51
N LEU A 6 22.00 17.86 45.44
CA LEU A 6 21.05 18.26 44.40
C LEU A 6 21.76 18.25 43.02
N ALA A 7 21.13 17.63 42.04
CA ALA A 7 21.63 17.59 40.67
C ALA A 7 21.72 19.01 40.09
N PRO A 8 22.76 19.34 39.30
CA PRO A 8 22.95 20.67 38.73
C PRO A 8 21.82 20.99 37.74
N THR A 9 21.14 22.08 37.96
CA THR A 9 20.16 22.67 37.05
C THR A 9 20.88 23.50 35.99
N ASP A 10 20.40 23.41 34.73
CA ASP A 10 20.74 24.33 33.65
C ASP A 10 20.41 25.78 34.08
N PRO A 11 21.22 26.80 33.77
CA PRO A 11 20.92 28.21 34.13
C PRO A 11 19.57 28.73 33.62
N ARG A 12 18.86 28.01 32.79
CA ARG A 12 17.53 28.32 32.27
C ARG A 12 16.38 27.61 33.01
N GLY A 13 16.66 26.88 34.11
CA GLY A 13 15.63 26.21 34.91
C GLY A 13 14.91 25.03 34.27
N LEU A 14 15.41 24.54 33.11
CA LEU A 14 14.78 23.43 32.39
C LEU A 14 15.38 22.07 32.83
N LEU A 15 14.52 21.18 33.25
CA LEU A 15 14.90 19.81 33.56
C LEU A 15 15.45 19.09 32.30
N ARG A 16 16.64 18.50 32.42
CA ARG A 16 17.23 17.74 31.30
C ARG A 16 16.32 16.58 30.90
N ARG A 17 16.09 16.36 29.60
CA ARG A 17 15.25 15.28 29.03
C ARG A 17 15.50 13.90 29.70
N ARG A 18 16.76 13.59 30.03
CA ARG A 18 17.12 12.33 30.71
C ARG A 18 16.58 12.25 32.14
N THR A 19 16.43 13.37 32.85
CA THR A 19 15.89 13.39 34.22
C THR A 19 14.37 13.21 34.20
N VAL A 20 13.68 13.78 33.21
CA VAL A 20 12.25 13.57 32.99
C VAL A 20 11.95 12.12 32.60
N LEU A 21 12.78 11.51 31.74
CA LEU A 21 12.62 10.11 31.35
C LEU A 21 12.90 9.13 32.51
N LYS A 22 13.86 9.44 33.40
CA LYS A 22 14.12 8.62 34.59
C LYS A 22 13.03 8.76 35.66
N ALA A 23 12.43 9.93 35.79
CA ALA A 23 11.27 10.15 36.68
C ALA A 23 10.01 9.44 36.13
N ALA A 24 9.81 9.43 34.82
CA ALA A 24 8.72 8.71 34.19
C ALA A 24 8.88 7.17 34.27
N ALA A 25 10.11 6.66 34.22
CA ALA A 25 10.40 5.23 34.38
C ALA A 25 10.28 4.72 35.84
N GLY A 26 10.36 5.64 36.83
CA GLY A 26 10.21 5.31 38.26
C GLY A 26 8.79 5.35 38.79
N ALA A 27 7.85 5.87 38.02
CA ALA A 27 6.43 5.99 38.37
C ALA A 27 5.59 4.86 37.73
N SER A 28 6.08 3.61 37.77
CA SER A 28 5.25 2.44 37.50
C SER A 28 4.31 2.19 38.67
N LEU A 29 3.24 2.98 38.76
CA LEU A 29 2.11 2.64 39.60
C LEU A 29 1.41 1.40 39.02
N PRO A 30 1.24 0.32 39.77
CA PRO A 30 0.41 -0.81 39.35
C PRO A 30 -1.02 -0.28 39.15
N GLY A 31 -1.50 -0.25 37.93
CA GLY A 31 -2.84 0.24 37.59
C GLY A 31 -2.89 1.33 36.51
N LEU A 32 -1.75 1.97 36.14
CA LEU A 32 -1.73 3.02 35.10
C LEU A 32 -1.55 2.49 33.66
N SER A 33 -1.21 1.19 33.50
CA SER A 33 -1.07 0.58 32.17
C SER A 33 -2.40 0.34 31.44
N THR A 34 -3.52 0.39 32.18
CA THR A 34 -4.86 0.24 31.57
C THR A 34 -5.59 1.56 31.38
N ALA A 35 -5.13 2.67 31.99
CA ALA A 35 -5.85 3.94 31.98
C ALA A 35 -5.63 4.81 30.75
N VAL A 36 -4.59 4.55 29.94
CA VAL A 36 -4.30 5.35 28.73
C VAL A 36 -5.27 5.06 27.60
N TRP A 37 -5.95 3.91 27.63
CA TRP A 37 -6.94 3.50 26.63
C TRP A 37 -8.39 3.67 27.12
N ALA A 38 -8.59 4.08 28.36
CA ALA A 38 -9.92 4.16 28.99
C ALA A 38 -10.61 5.54 28.86
N ALA A 39 -10.08 6.44 28.05
CA ALA A 39 -10.69 7.76 27.83
C ALA A 39 -11.72 7.80 26.69
N GLY A 40 -11.91 6.67 25.96
CA GLY A 40 -12.97 6.49 24.97
C GLY A 40 -14.01 5.51 25.49
N SER A 41 -15.26 5.64 25.09
CA SER A 41 -16.23 4.56 25.28
C SER A 41 -15.72 3.32 24.55
N ASP A 42 -15.69 2.15 25.21
CA ASP A 42 -15.32 0.88 24.57
C ASP A 42 -16.30 0.48 23.44
N LYS A 43 -17.37 1.22 23.28
CA LYS A 43 -18.35 1.03 22.22
C LYS A 43 -17.87 1.72 20.94
N PRO A 44 -17.76 1.01 19.81
CA PRO A 44 -17.45 1.59 18.52
C PRO A 44 -18.45 2.70 18.14
N GLU A 45 -17.99 3.80 17.59
CA GLU A 45 -18.84 4.87 17.06
C GLU A 45 -19.70 4.36 15.89
N LYS A 46 -19.19 3.38 15.15
CA LYS A 46 -19.86 2.73 14.02
C LYS A 46 -19.74 1.22 14.14
N GLU A 47 -20.88 0.55 14.19
CA GLU A 47 -20.93 -0.92 14.37
C GLU A 47 -20.64 -1.67 13.05
N GLU A 48 -20.99 -1.11 11.89
CA GLU A 48 -20.72 -1.71 10.58
C GLU A 48 -19.71 -0.86 9.80
N VAL A 49 -18.62 -1.50 9.36
CA VAL A 49 -17.52 -0.86 8.62
C VAL A 49 -17.39 -1.52 7.25
N ARG A 50 -17.65 -0.77 6.19
CA ARG A 50 -17.52 -1.23 4.80
C ARG A 50 -16.07 -1.05 4.36
N ILE A 51 -15.39 -2.15 4.09
CA ILE A 51 -13.99 -2.16 3.67
C ILE A 51 -13.88 -2.66 2.23
N GLY A 52 -13.52 -1.75 1.31
CA GLY A 52 -13.28 -2.10 -0.09
C GLY A 52 -11.99 -2.90 -0.28
N PHE A 53 -12.00 -3.86 -1.20
CA PHE A 53 -10.80 -4.60 -1.56
C PHE A 53 -10.80 -5.02 -3.03
N ILE A 54 -9.62 -5.10 -3.61
CA ILE A 54 -9.36 -5.77 -4.89
C ILE A 54 -8.93 -7.20 -4.59
N PRO A 55 -9.34 -8.22 -5.38
CA PRO A 55 -8.98 -9.62 -5.16
C PRO A 55 -7.51 -9.90 -5.47
N LEU A 56 -6.66 -9.53 -4.53
CA LEU A 56 -5.22 -9.73 -4.45
C LEU A 56 -4.93 -10.49 -3.15
N THR A 57 -3.83 -11.22 -3.08
CA THR A 57 -3.49 -12.00 -1.86
C THR A 57 -3.28 -11.12 -0.64
N ASP A 58 -2.89 -9.88 -0.84
CA ASP A 58 -2.65 -8.90 0.22
C ASP A 58 -3.92 -8.34 0.89
N CYS A 59 -5.12 -8.60 0.34
CA CYS A 59 -6.37 -8.30 1.04
C CYS A 59 -6.71 -9.35 2.14
N ALA A 60 -5.93 -10.42 2.25
CA ALA A 60 -6.26 -11.57 3.09
C ALA A 60 -6.53 -11.20 4.55
N SER A 61 -5.73 -10.31 5.16
CA SER A 61 -5.91 -9.88 6.55
C SER A 61 -7.28 -9.27 6.81
N VAL A 62 -7.76 -8.42 5.91
CA VAL A 62 -9.07 -7.76 6.00
C VAL A 62 -10.21 -8.77 5.83
N VAL A 63 -10.12 -9.61 4.78
CA VAL A 63 -11.16 -10.61 4.49
C VAL A 63 -11.23 -11.65 5.59
N MET A 64 -10.08 -12.15 6.07
CA MET A 64 -10.05 -13.17 7.13
C MET A 64 -10.48 -12.62 8.49
N ALA A 65 -10.28 -11.33 8.77
CA ALA A 65 -10.81 -10.72 9.99
C ALA A 65 -12.33 -10.83 10.07
N SER A 66 -13.03 -10.65 8.95
CA SER A 66 -14.48 -10.83 8.85
C SER A 66 -14.88 -12.31 8.84
N VAL A 67 -14.23 -13.14 8.01
CA VAL A 67 -14.58 -14.56 7.84
C VAL A 67 -14.40 -15.36 9.14
N LEU A 68 -13.34 -15.09 9.87
CA LEU A 68 -13.04 -15.75 11.16
C LEU A 68 -13.72 -15.07 12.36
N GLY A 69 -14.46 -13.98 12.14
CA GLY A 69 -15.22 -13.29 13.18
C GLY A 69 -14.35 -12.57 14.21
N PHE A 70 -13.10 -12.18 13.83
CA PHE A 70 -12.24 -11.39 14.72
C PHE A 70 -12.80 -10.00 14.99
N ASP A 71 -13.49 -9.42 14.03
CA ASP A 71 -14.18 -8.15 14.11
C ASP A 71 -15.21 -8.12 15.26
N LYS A 72 -15.95 -9.21 15.45
CA LYS A 72 -16.99 -9.34 16.48
C LYS A 72 -16.45 -9.22 17.91
N LYS A 73 -15.19 -9.59 18.12
CA LYS A 73 -14.53 -9.45 19.44
C LYS A 73 -14.43 -8.00 19.90
N TYR A 74 -14.47 -7.06 18.95
CA TYR A 74 -14.34 -5.63 19.19
C TYR A 74 -15.67 -4.89 18.98
N GLY A 75 -16.79 -5.61 18.89
CA GLY A 75 -18.11 -5.02 18.70
C GLY A 75 -18.31 -4.38 17.32
N VAL A 76 -17.51 -4.76 16.33
CA VAL A 76 -17.56 -4.23 14.96
C VAL A 76 -17.95 -5.36 14.00
N LYS A 77 -18.68 -5.03 12.95
CA LYS A 77 -18.96 -5.91 11.81
C LYS A 77 -18.24 -5.37 10.58
N ILE A 78 -17.23 -6.06 10.11
CA ILE A 78 -16.58 -5.77 8.83
C ILE A 78 -17.44 -6.31 7.70
N VAL A 79 -17.73 -5.45 6.71
CA VAL A 79 -18.38 -5.82 5.45
C VAL A 79 -17.35 -5.68 4.32
N PRO A 80 -16.70 -6.80 3.93
CA PRO A 80 -15.75 -6.77 2.82
C PRO A 80 -16.49 -6.51 1.51
N THR A 81 -16.14 -5.45 0.80
CA THR A 81 -16.75 -5.05 -0.47
C THR A 81 -15.77 -5.24 -1.60
N LYS A 82 -16.04 -6.22 -2.47
CA LYS A 82 -15.19 -6.51 -3.62
C LYS A 82 -15.32 -5.42 -4.68
N GLU A 83 -14.18 -4.85 -5.08
CA GLU A 83 -14.10 -3.82 -6.10
C GLU A 83 -13.41 -4.34 -7.37
N ALA A 84 -13.81 -3.76 -8.52
CA ALA A 84 -13.30 -4.18 -9.83
C ALA A 84 -12.00 -3.44 -10.23
N SER A 85 -11.77 -2.24 -9.70
CA SER A 85 -10.63 -1.40 -10.05
C SER A 85 -10.23 -0.47 -8.91
N TRP A 86 -8.98 -0.02 -8.93
CA TRP A 86 -8.47 0.99 -7.97
C TRP A 86 -9.15 2.35 -8.13
N ALA A 87 -9.58 2.70 -9.35
CA ALA A 87 -10.40 3.90 -9.57
C ALA A 87 -11.73 3.82 -8.82
N GLY A 88 -12.41 2.68 -8.89
CA GLY A 88 -13.64 2.44 -8.13
C GLY A 88 -13.43 2.51 -6.62
N VAL A 89 -12.35 1.93 -6.11
CA VAL A 89 -11.97 2.06 -4.68
C VAL A 89 -11.77 3.52 -4.30
N ARG A 90 -10.99 4.28 -5.09
CA ARG A 90 -10.77 5.71 -4.87
C ARG A 90 -12.09 6.47 -4.80
N ASP A 91 -12.93 6.32 -5.80
CA ASP A 91 -14.16 7.09 -5.93
C ASP A 91 -15.12 6.80 -4.77
N LYS A 92 -15.26 5.55 -4.40
CA LYS A 92 -16.11 5.14 -3.27
C LYS A 92 -15.59 5.60 -1.91
N LEU A 93 -14.27 5.63 -1.71
CA LEU A 93 -13.66 6.23 -0.50
C LEU A 93 -13.90 7.74 -0.46
N VAL A 94 -13.71 8.44 -1.59
CA VAL A 94 -13.91 9.89 -1.68
C VAL A 94 -15.37 10.24 -1.42
N ASN A 95 -16.31 9.47 -1.96
CA ASN A 95 -17.76 9.70 -1.83
C ASN A 95 -18.34 9.19 -0.50
N GLY A 96 -17.57 8.44 0.31
CA GLY A 96 -18.03 7.90 1.59
C GLY A 96 -18.92 6.64 1.46
N GLU A 97 -18.92 6.01 0.29
CA GLU A 97 -19.57 4.71 0.08
C GLU A 97 -18.78 3.57 0.75
N LEU A 98 -17.48 3.74 0.90
CA LEU A 98 -16.59 2.90 1.69
C LEU A 98 -16.07 3.71 2.88
N ASP A 99 -15.96 3.05 4.03
CA ASP A 99 -15.38 3.64 5.23
C ASP A 99 -13.85 3.51 5.23
N MET A 100 -13.37 2.39 4.72
CA MET A 100 -11.96 2.03 4.58
C MET A 100 -11.73 1.23 3.30
N ALA A 101 -10.47 1.03 2.94
CA ALA A 101 -10.11 0.09 1.88
C ALA A 101 -8.73 -0.52 2.11
N HIS A 102 -8.57 -1.76 1.65
CA HIS A 102 -7.28 -2.29 1.25
C HIS A 102 -6.86 -1.53 -0.01
N VAL A 103 -5.74 -0.83 0.03
CA VAL A 103 -5.40 0.13 -1.01
C VAL A 103 -3.89 0.36 -1.15
N LEU A 104 -3.48 0.84 -2.32
CA LEU A 104 -2.10 1.19 -2.63
C LEU A 104 -1.69 2.51 -1.96
N TYR A 105 -0.51 2.58 -1.34
CA TYR A 105 0.02 3.82 -0.76
C TYR A 105 0.00 5.00 -1.74
N GLY A 106 0.52 4.79 -2.95
CA GLY A 106 0.57 5.84 -3.97
C GLY A 106 -0.79 6.38 -4.36
N LEU A 107 -1.86 5.56 -4.31
CA LEU A 107 -3.23 6.02 -4.54
C LEU A 107 -3.67 6.99 -3.42
N ILE A 108 -3.42 6.64 -2.16
CA ILE A 108 -3.79 7.49 -1.01
C ILE A 108 -3.06 8.83 -1.06
N TYR A 109 -1.76 8.83 -1.31
CA TYR A 109 -1.01 10.07 -1.47
C TYR A 109 -1.50 10.88 -2.69
N GLY A 110 -1.83 10.23 -3.80
CA GLY A 110 -2.41 10.87 -4.97
C GLY A 110 -3.71 11.60 -4.65
N VAL A 111 -4.63 10.97 -3.94
CA VAL A 111 -5.89 11.58 -3.49
C VAL A 111 -5.64 12.74 -2.52
N HIS A 112 -4.75 12.55 -1.54
CA HIS A 112 -4.41 13.59 -0.58
C HIS A 112 -3.81 14.83 -1.24
N LEU A 113 -3.01 14.65 -2.30
CA LEU A 113 -2.41 15.73 -3.07
C LEU A 113 -3.31 16.28 -4.18
N GLY A 114 -4.43 15.62 -4.49
CA GLY A 114 -5.32 15.99 -5.59
C GLY A 114 -4.79 15.62 -6.97
N LEU A 115 -3.97 14.58 -7.06
CA LEU A 115 -3.40 14.09 -8.32
C LEU A 115 -4.39 13.17 -9.04
N GLY A 116 -4.82 13.57 -10.23
CA GLY A 116 -5.72 12.77 -11.08
C GLY A 116 -7.15 12.61 -10.55
N GLY A 117 -7.61 13.53 -9.69
CA GLY A 117 -8.98 13.52 -9.17
C GLY A 117 -9.20 14.49 -8.01
N PRO A 118 -10.36 14.43 -7.36
CA PRO A 118 -10.68 15.28 -6.23
C PRO A 118 -9.69 15.09 -5.09
N LYS A 119 -9.24 16.20 -4.50
CA LYS A 119 -8.44 16.19 -3.29
C LYS A 119 -9.33 15.85 -2.10
N LYS A 120 -8.90 14.91 -1.27
CA LYS A 120 -9.53 14.59 0.02
C LYS A 120 -8.47 14.14 1.02
N ASP A 121 -8.63 14.55 2.27
CA ASP A 121 -7.77 14.07 3.34
C ASP A 121 -8.01 12.58 3.57
N MET A 122 -6.91 11.84 3.61
CA MET A 122 -6.88 10.40 3.79
C MET A 122 -5.92 10.04 4.90
N ALA A 123 -6.23 8.98 5.65
CA ALA A 123 -5.37 8.42 6.67
C ALA A 123 -4.96 7.00 6.31
N VAL A 124 -3.68 6.68 6.52
CA VAL A 124 -3.17 5.31 6.45
C VAL A 124 -3.14 4.76 7.87
N LEU A 125 -3.94 3.74 8.16
CA LEU A 125 -4.06 3.17 9.50
C LEU A 125 -2.99 2.13 9.78
N MET A 126 -2.67 1.29 8.79
CA MET A 126 -1.66 0.23 8.92
C MET A 126 -1.14 -0.23 7.56
N SER A 127 0.04 -0.83 7.56
CA SER A 127 0.53 -1.61 6.43
C SER A 127 0.01 -3.05 6.55
N LEU A 128 -0.65 -3.55 5.51
CA LEU A 128 -1.23 -4.89 5.50
C LEU A 128 -0.21 -5.96 5.09
N ASN A 129 0.77 -5.59 4.27
CA ASN A 129 1.81 -6.49 3.75
C ASN A 129 3.03 -5.71 3.25
N ASN A 130 4.09 -6.45 2.92
CA ASN A 130 5.30 -5.93 2.27
C ASN A 130 5.61 -6.79 1.03
N ASN A 131 6.10 -6.14 -0.05
CA ASN A 131 6.60 -6.82 -1.26
C ASN A 131 5.56 -7.72 -1.96
N GLY A 132 4.29 -7.32 -1.99
CA GLY A 132 3.19 -8.10 -2.58
C GLY A 132 3.02 -7.95 -4.08
N GLN A 133 3.97 -7.37 -4.82
CA GLN A 133 3.86 -7.08 -6.25
C GLN A 133 5.04 -7.63 -7.05
N ALA A 134 4.78 -7.99 -8.31
CA ALA A 134 5.78 -8.51 -9.23
C ALA A 134 5.65 -7.89 -10.62
N ILE A 135 6.75 -7.89 -11.37
CA ILE A 135 6.77 -7.53 -12.79
C ILE A 135 6.79 -8.83 -13.60
N THR A 136 5.82 -8.99 -14.49
CA THR A 136 5.68 -10.13 -15.39
C THR A 136 5.88 -9.68 -16.82
N LEU A 137 6.80 -10.29 -17.55
CA LEU A 137 7.02 -10.07 -18.98
C LEU A 137 6.26 -11.12 -19.81
N SER A 138 5.91 -10.77 -21.05
CA SER A 138 5.24 -11.69 -21.96
C SER A 138 6.17 -12.86 -22.34
N LYS A 139 5.55 -14.02 -22.60
CA LYS A 139 6.29 -15.19 -23.10
C LYS A 139 7.07 -14.87 -24.37
N ALA A 140 6.51 -14.07 -25.27
CA ALA A 140 7.18 -13.65 -26.50
C ALA A 140 8.49 -12.89 -26.25
N LEU A 141 8.61 -12.15 -25.16
CA LEU A 141 9.84 -11.50 -24.73
C LEU A 141 10.81 -12.50 -24.08
N ALA A 142 10.29 -13.38 -23.22
CA ALA A 142 11.10 -14.42 -22.60
C ALA A 142 11.72 -15.34 -23.63
N ASP A 143 10.98 -15.74 -24.67
CA ASP A 143 11.47 -16.57 -25.79
C ASP A 143 12.59 -15.88 -26.61
N LYS A 144 12.63 -14.53 -26.59
CA LYS A 144 13.73 -13.74 -27.18
C LYS A 144 14.91 -13.51 -26.20
N GLY A 145 14.83 -14.04 -24.99
CA GLY A 145 15.84 -13.92 -23.96
C GLY A 145 15.71 -12.67 -23.08
N ALA A 146 14.61 -11.94 -23.16
CA ALA A 146 14.33 -10.80 -22.29
C ALA A 146 13.70 -11.32 -20.98
N VAL A 147 14.53 -11.65 -19.98
CA VAL A 147 14.15 -12.25 -18.70
C VAL A 147 14.40 -11.33 -17.50
N ASP A 148 15.09 -10.23 -17.73
CA ASP A 148 15.39 -9.19 -16.74
C ASP A 148 15.43 -7.80 -17.39
N GLY A 149 15.64 -6.76 -16.59
CA GLY A 149 15.66 -5.39 -17.10
C GLY A 149 16.75 -5.12 -18.14
N PRO A 150 18.01 -5.50 -17.90
CA PRO A 150 19.08 -5.29 -18.88
C PRO A 150 18.90 -6.05 -20.20
N SER A 151 18.38 -7.29 -20.17
CA SER A 151 18.07 -8.04 -21.38
C SER A 151 16.86 -7.48 -22.12
N LEU A 152 15.86 -6.99 -21.38
CA LEU A 152 14.72 -6.25 -21.96
C LEU A 152 15.18 -4.99 -22.70
N ALA A 153 16.04 -4.18 -22.09
CA ALA A 153 16.56 -2.96 -22.70
C ALA A 153 17.30 -3.25 -24.03
N LYS A 154 18.12 -4.31 -24.03
CA LYS A 154 18.80 -4.76 -25.27
C LYS A 154 17.81 -5.22 -26.35
N GLN A 155 16.75 -5.92 -25.95
CA GLN A 155 15.71 -6.39 -26.88
C GLN A 155 14.90 -5.22 -27.45
N MET A 156 14.53 -4.23 -26.62
CA MET A 156 13.83 -3.03 -27.05
C MET A 156 14.65 -2.22 -28.06
N ALA A 157 15.94 -2.03 -27.80
CA ALA A 157 16.86 -1.34 -28.73
C ALA A 157 16.99 -2.07 -30.07
N LYS A 158 16.92 -3.40 -30.08
CA LYS A 158 16.97 -4.25 -31.28
C LYS A 158 15.67 -4.19 -32.08
N ASP A 159 14.52 -4.32 -31.43
CA ASP A 159 13.21 -4.43 -32.09
C ASP A 159 12.72 -3.08 -32.67
N LYS A 160 13.19 -1.95 -32.14
CA LYS A 160 12.83 -0.58 -32.57
C LYS A 160 11.34 -0.34 -32.70
N ARG A 161 10.54 -0.92 -31.82
CA ARG A 161 9.09 -0.71 -31.73
C ARG A 161 8.70 -0.15 -30.38
N GLU A 162 7.54 0.46 -30.29
CA GLU A 162 6.97 0.83 -29.02
C GLU A 162 6.59 -0.42 -28.20
N TYR A 163 6.97 -0.43 -26.93
CA TYR A 163 6.62 -1.45 -25.97
C TYR A 163 5.54 -0.94 -25.03
N THR A 164 4.53 -1.76 -24.78
CA THR A 164 3.43 -1.41 -23.90
C THR A 164 3.52 -2.21 -22.61
N PHE A 165 3.59 -1.50 -21.50
CA PHE A 165 3.52 -2.08 -20.15
C PHE A 165 2.25 -1.61 -19.44
N ALA A 166 1.82 -2.35 -18.41
CA ALA A 166 0.65 -1.97 -17.63
C ALA A 166 0.95 -1.88 -16.14
N GLY A 167 0.45 -0.81 -15.53
CA GLY A 167 0.25 -0.66 -14.10
C GLY A 167 -1.23 -0.68 -13.76
N THR A 168 -1.57 -0.73 -12.48
CA THR A 168 -2.98 -0.87 -12.06
C THR A 168 -3.69 0.45 -11.79
N PHE A 169 -2.93 1.50 -11.55
CA PHE A 169 -3.42 2.85 -11.28
C PHE A 169 -2.27 3.87 -11.49
N PRO A 170 -2.53 5.06 -12.07
CA PRO A 170 -1.45 5.98 -12.47
C PRO A 170 -0.53 6.43 -11.33
N THR A 171 -1.09 6.73 -10.14
CA THR A 171 -0.31 7.10 -8.94
C THR A 171 -0.09 5.91 -8.00
N GLY A 172 -0.48 4.68 -8.40
CA GLY A 172 -0.34 3.49 -7.58
C GLY A 172 1.10 2.99 -7.50
N THR A 173 1.42 2.27 -6.42
CA THR A 173 2.74 1.67 -6.20
C THR A 173 3.19 0.77 -7.34
N HIS A 174 2.29 0.05 -8.00
CA HIS A 174 2.63 -0.79 -9.15
C HIS A 174 3.21 0.02 -10.33
N ALA A 175 2.61 1.17 -10.65
CA ALA A 175 3.12 2.05 -11.69
C ALA A 175 4.46 2.66 -11.29
N MET A 176 4.61 3.10 -10.04
CA MET A 176 5.86 3.65 -9.52
C MET A 176 7.00 2.63 -9.57
N TRP A 177 6.76 1.39 -9.17
CA TRP A 177 7.75 0.31 -9.24
C TRP A 177 8.10 -0.03 -10.69
N LEU A 178 7.12 -0.06 -11.58
CA LEU A 178 7.36 -0.31 -13.00
C LEU A 178 8.23 0.80 -13.61
N TYR A 179 7.93 2.06 -13.35
CA TYR A 179 8.75 3.18 -13.81
C TYR A 179 10.17 3.12 -13.25
N TYR A 180 10.30 2.84 -11.95
CA TYR A 180 11.61 2.70 -11.34
C TYR A 180 12.42 1.56 -11.96
N TRP A 181 11.82 0.39 -12.15
CA TRP A 181 12.47 -0.78 -12.73
C TRP A 181 12.90 -0.54 -14.18
N LEU A 182 12.06 0.06 -15.01
CA LEU A 182 12.39 0.43 -16.38
C LEU A 182 13.58 1.41 -16.40
N ALA A 183 13.50 2.47 -15.61
CA ALA A 183 14.58 3.48 -15.53
C ALA A 183 15.90 2.89 -15.02
N ALA A 184 15.87 2.04 -13.99
CA ALA A 184 17.04 1.34 -13.48
C ALA A 184 17.64 0.36 -14.50
N SER A 185 16.85 -0.05 -15.50
CA SER A 185 17.27 -0.90 -16.61
C SER A 185 17.79 -0.10 -17.81
N GLY A 186 17.84 1.23 -17.72
CA GLY A 186 18.27 2.12 -18.81
C GLY A 186 17.20 2.42 -19.85
N ILE A 187 15.92 2.17 -19.52
CA ILE A 187 14.76 2.44 -20.38
C ILE A 187 14.05 3.68 -19.81
N ASP A 188 13.90 4.76 -20.60
CA ASP A 188 13.09 5.91 -20.19
C ASP A 188 11.60 5.52 -20.25
N PRO A 189 10.91 5.39 -19.10
CA PRO A 189 9.54 4.89 -19.08
C PRO A 189 8.52 5.86 -19.70
N PHE A 190 8.92 7.08 -20.01
CA PHE A 190 8.06 8.12 -20.59
C PHE A 190 8.35 8.38 -22.07
N LYS A 191 9.49 7.87 -22.59
CA LYS A 191 9.90 8.06 -23.99
C LYS A 191 10.02 6.76 -24.75
N ASP A 192 10.59 5.73 -24.10
CA ASP A 192 10.94 4.47 -24.76
C ASP A 192 9.84 3.42 -24.59
N ALA A 193 8.88 3.66 -23.70
CA ALA A 193 7.79 2.72 -23.40
C ALA A 193 6.47 3.45 -23.19
N LYS A 194 5.39 2.77 -23.53
CA LYS A 194 4.02 3.20 -23.20
C LYS A 194 3.56 2.47 -21.95
N VAL A 195 3.17 3.21 -20.90
CA VAL A 195 2.61 2.62 -19.69
C VAL A 195 1.11 2.94 -19.61
N ILE A 196 0.29 1.90 -19.64
CA ILE A 196 -1.17 1.99 -19.59
C ILE A 196 -1.72 1.54 -18.23
N THR A 197 -2.97 1.90 -17.96
CA THR A 197 -3.67 1.45 -16.75
C THR A 197 -4.61 0.31 -17.08
N VAL A 198 -4.41 -0.85 -16.43
CA VAL A 198 -5.25 -2.04 -16.58
C VAL A 198 -5.65 -2.56 -15.20
N PRO A 199 -6.94 -2.78 -14.92
CA PRO A 199 -7.39 -3.38 -13.67
C PRO A 199 -6.80 -4.79 -13.48
N PRO A 200 -6.43 -5.20 -12.23
CA PRO A 200 -5.81 -6.49 -11.97
C PRO A 200 -6.53 -7.70 -12.57
N PRO A 201 -7.87 -7.83 -12.50
CA PRO A 201 -8.57 -8.97 -13.10
C PRO A 201 -8.44 -9.07 -14.63
N GLN A 202 -8.07 -7.98 -15.30
CA GLN A 202 -7.96 -7.92 -16.76
C GLN A 202 -6.52 -8.14 -17.26
N MET A 203 -5.52 -8.14 -16.38
CA MET A 203 -4.09 -8.24 -16.74
C MET A 203 -3.79 -9.49 -17.58
N VAL A 204 -4.20 -10.65 -17.10
CA VAL A 204 -3.92 -11.94 -17.76
C VAL A 204 -4.57 -12.01 -19.14
N ALA A 205 -5.82 -11.58 -19.28
CA ALA A 205 -6.52 -11.59 -20.56
C ALA A 205 -5.84 -10.68 -21.59
N ASN A 206 -5.47 -9.46 -21.18
CA ASN A 206 -4.77 -8.51 -22.07
C ASN A 206 -3.37 -9.01 -22.46
N MET A 207 -2.65 -9.68 -21.55
CA MET A 207 -1.36 -10.30 -21.87
C MET A 207 -1.52 -11.42 -22.90
N ARG A 208 -2.52 -12.29 -22.74
CA ARG A 208 -2.76 -13.44 -23.64
C ARG A 208 -3.06 -13.01 -25.07
N VAL A 209 -3.76 -11.90 -25.27
CA VAL A 209 -4.09 -11.39 -26.61
C VAL A 209 -3.00 -10.45 -27.18
N GLY A 210 -1.88 -10.27 -26.47
CA GLY A 210 -0.74 -9.49 -26.93
C GLY A 210 -0.94 -7.96 -26.86
N ASN A 211 -1.89 -7.47 -26.06
CA ASN A 211 -2.12 -6.04 -25.89
C ASN A 211 -1.04 -5.34 -25.05
N MET A 212 -0.15 -6.10 -24.42
CA MET A 212 0.94 -5.58 -23.62
C MET A 212 2.14 -6.54 -23.61
N ASP A 213 3.31 -5.98 -23.38
CA ASP A 213 4.59 -6.69 -23.32
C ASP A 213 4.96 -7.12 -21.90
N GLY A 214 4.39 -6.45 -20.91
CA GLY A 214 4.58 -6.76 -19.50
C GLY A 214 3.66 -5.96 -18.60
N PHE A 215 3.62 -6.32 -17.33
CA PHE A 215 2.83 -5.58 -16.34
C PHE A 215 3.42 -5.70 -14.94
N CYS A 216 3.06 -4.76 -14.08
CA CYS A 216 3.30 -4.83 -12.65
C CYS A 216 1.97 -4.90 -11.91
N VAL A 217 1.79 -5.92 -11.10
CA VAL A 217 0.56 -6.17 -10.32
C VAL A 217 0.86 -7.01 -9.08
N GLY A 218 -0.02 -6.96 -8.08
CA GLY A 218 0.04 -7.86 -6.93
C GLY A 218 -0.44 -9.27 -7.26
N GLU A 219 -0.01 -10.25 -6.48
CA GLU A 219 -0.43 -11.63 -6.62
C GLU A 219 -1.94 -11.81 -6.27
N PRO A 220 -2.63 -12.78 -6.91
CA PRO A 220 -2.11 -13.92 -7.68
C PRO A 220 -1.99 -13.69 -9.20
N TRP A 221 -2.08 -12.46 -9.68
CA TRP A 221 -2.22 -12.20 -11.12
C TRP A 221 -0.93 -12.43 -11.90
N GLY A 222 0.25 -12.18 -11.28
CA GLY A 222 1.54 -12.54 -11.85
C GLY A 222 1.64 -14.05 -12.05
N HIS A 223 1.37 -14.83 -11.02
CA HIS A 223 1.37 -16.29 -11.08
C HIS A 223 0.37 -16.83 -12.13
N ARG A 224 -0.86 -16.30 -12.15
CA ARG A 224 -1.88 -16.71 -13.15
C ARG A 224 -1.53 -16.41 -14.61
N ALA A 225 -0.59 -15.54 -14.86
CA ALA A 225 -0.11 -15.27 -16.21
C ALA A 225 0.93 -16.30 -16.67
N ILE A 226 1.56 -17.01 -15.74
CA ILE A 226 2.62 -18.00 -15.99
C ILE A 226 2.04 -19.40 -16.15
N VAL A 227 0.96 -19.71 -15.44
CA VAL A 227 0.26 -20.99 -15.47
C VAL A 227 -1.05 -20.90 -16.25
#